data_52692b6c989f92f01101ff87000b0639
#
_entry.id   52692b6c989f92f01101ff87000b0639
#
_cell.length_a   1.000
_cell.length_b   1.000
_cell.length_c   1.000
_cell.angle_alpha   90.00
_cell.angle_beta   90.00
_cell.angle_gamma   90.00
#
_symmetry.space_group_name_H-M   'P 1'
#
loop_
_entity.id
_entity.type
_entity.pdbx_description
1 polymer ?
#
loop_
_entity_poly.entity_id
_entity_poly.type
_entity_poly.pdbx_seq_one_letter_code
_entity_poly.pdbx_strand_id
1 'polypeptide(L)'
;SGVNLSAVVLWGITDSTSWIGGYPLLFDKDYQAKPSYYAVIDTDSEVEKLQTMTAYRYDGTDADLERALEIGTAQYLSTKTGSTGTYFKAAWSDENMIVRVYNPAVSADGKNSYVEIFGNQLDSMEGFPIDDQTITSAMEYVDLKWESNSNDWNPKSGSTVHLDVFNNNAAWNCIDVADYVFNNSDVPTGALPTCGIVTLAEQPKYAEATKTETPITIDGDIDAAWADANTIDVSTYSMGNGATAVSKMLWDENYLYVLTEVTDPVLSVASANAYEQDTVEVFFDENNHKTSSYESDDIQCRINYENDKTVTDGRSTDAFLSGTKKTDKGYIVEVAIPYTIGSFHADQIVGFDVQVNDDGTGDGKRTSIANWNDLTGQGYINTSGFGVLKLVGDGSIVTTVTTTTTDPTTSTTTTTTTASSPVTSDTTEPLPSDLLFGDVNLDGKVNLTDAVLLNKAVADVVDLSEKAQKNADCKMDGEVNGNDAITLLQFLTHIIDTLPEK
;
A
#
# COMPACT_ATOMS: atom_id res chain seq x y z
N SER A 1 -0.79 -27.79 -6.59
CA SER A 1 -1.31 -28.42 -7.82
C SER A 1 -1.09 -29.93 -7.73
N GLY A 2 -2.16 -30.72 -7.86
CA GLY A 2 -2.11 -32.18 -7.74
C GLY A 2 -1.67 -32.91 -9.02
N VAL A 3 -0.72 -32.36 -9.77
CA VAL A 3 -0.19 -33.00 -10.99
C VAL A 3 0.88 -34.01 -10.60
N ASN A 4 0.66 -35.24 -10.96
CA ASN A 4 1.65 -36.32 -10.76
C ASN A 4 2.66 -36.30 -11.91
N LEU A 5 3.80 -35.59 -11.71
CA LEU A 5 4.86 -35.46 -12.69
C LEU A 5 5.80 -36.67 -12.56
N SER A 6 5.84 -37.56 -13.57
CA SER A 6 6.65 -38.76 -13.55
C SER A 6 8.05 -38.59 -14.16
N ALA A 7 8.26 -37.59 -15.00
CA ALA A 7 9.57 -37.25 -15.58
C ALA A 7 9.60 -35.83 -16.16
N VAL A 8 10.79 -35.23 -16.13
CA VAL A 8 11.14 -34.01 -16.86
C VAL A 8 12.30 -34.34 -17.79
N VAL A 9 12.18 -34.08 -19.10
CA VAL A 9 13.22 -34.33 -20.09
C VAL A 9 13.73 -33.00 -20.64
N LEU A 10 15.04 -32.77 -20.49
CA LEU A 10 15.72 -31.56 -21.01
C LEU A 10 16.47 -31.92 -22.29
N TRP A 11 16.30 -31.11 -23.34
CA TRP A 11 16.96 -31.32 -24.63
C TRP A 11 18.20 -30.43 -24.77
N GLY A 12 19.22 -30.74 -23.99
CA GLY A 12 20.51 -30.04 -23.98
C GLY A 12 21.04 -29.87 -22.57
N ILE A 13 22.25 -29.37 -22.46
CA ILE A 13 22.96 -29.16 -21.19
C ILE A 13 23.12 -27.68 -20.91
N THR A 14 23.57 -26.88 -21.89
CA THR A 14 23.86 -25.48 -21.74
C THR A 14 23.08 -24.62 -22.73
N ASP A 15 22.83 -23.37 -22.35
CA ASP A 15 22.11 -22.41 -23.17
C ASP A 15 22.78 -22.17 -24.54
N SER A 16 24.10 -22.25 -24.63
CA SER A 16 24.86 -22.11 -25.88
C SER A 16 24.60 -23.21 -26.92
N THR A 17 24.03 -24.34 -26.49
CA THR A 17 23.71 -25.50 -27.35
C THR A 17 22.21 -25.67 -27.58
N SER A 18 21.38 -24.79 -27.03
CA SER A 18 19.95 -24.83 -27.21
C SER A 18 19.57 -24.40 -28.63
N TRP A 19 18.62 -25.09 -29.26
CA TRP A 19 18.01 -24.71 -30.51
C TRP A 19 16.89 -23.66 -30.34
N ILE A 20 16.41 -23.50 -29.09
CA ILE A 20 15.50 -22.45 -28.70
C ILE A 20 16.36 -21.28 -28.20
N GLY A 21 16.14 -20.08 -28.73
CA GLY A 21 16.74 -18.86 -28.18
C GLY A 21 16.34 -18.66 -26.73
N GLY A 22 17.15 -17.91 -25.98
CA GLY A 22 16.93 -17.68 -24.56
C GLY A 22 17.85 -18.53 -23.66
N TYR A 23 17.50 -18.59 -22.39
CA TYR A 23 18.26 -19.36 -21.37
C TYR A 23 17.43 -20.57 -20.88
N PRO A 24 17.01 -21.50 -21.77
CA PRO A 24 16.02 -22.52 -21.42
C PRO A 24 16.60 -23.71 -20.65
N LEU A 25 17.93 -23.79 -20.49
CA LEU A 25 18.58 -24.95 -19.94
C LEU A 25 19.12 -24.68 -18.53
N LEU A 26 19.60 -25.72 -17.85
CA LEU A 26 20.01 -25.67 -16.45
C LEU A 26 21.40 -25.05 -16.25
N PHE A 27 22.21 -24.97 -17.28
CA PHE A 27 23.55 -24.38 -17.27
C PHE A 27 23.63 -23.22 -18.28
N ASP A 28 24.36 -22.19 -17.92
CA ASP A 28 24.64 -21.06 -18.80
C ASP A 28 25.61 -21.43 -19.94
N LYS A 29 25.95 -20.46 -20.80
CA LYS A 29 26.90 -20.63 -21.91
C LYS A 29 28.31 -21.03 -21.49
N ASP A 30 28.68 -20.75 -20.24
CA ASP A 30 29.99 -21.03 -19.64
C ASP A 30 29.96 -22.26 -18.74
N TYR A 31 28.92 -23.09 -18.84
CA TYR A 31 28.67 -24.31 -18.07
C TYR A 31 28.51 -24.07 -16.57
N GLN A 32 28.13 -22.87 -16.14
CA GLN A 32 27.79 -22.60 -14.75
C GLN A 32 26.36 -23.02 -14.47
N ALA A 33 26.12 -23.64 -13.33
CA ALA A 33 24.79 -24.02 -12.89
C ALA A 33 23.94 -22.80 -12.59
N LYS A 34 22.76 -22.75 -13.16
CA LYS A 34 21.79 -21.68 -12.94
C LYS A 34 20.90 -22.01 -11.73
N PRO A 35 20.15 -21.04 -11.17
CA PRO A 35 19.18 -21.29 -10.10
C PRO A 35 18.23 -22.43 -10.40
N SER A 36 17.78 -22.55 -11.67
CA SER A 36 16.93 -23.66 -12.14
C SER A 36 17.57 -25.06 -12.00
N TYR A 37 18.89 -25.17 -12.05
CA TYR A 37 19.58 -26.43 -11.78
C TYR A 37 19.42 -26.83 -10.30
N TYR A 38 19.67 -25.88 -9.40
CA TYR A 38 19.55 -26.12 -7.96
C TYR A 38 18.12 -26.43 -7.57
N ALA A 39 17.14 -25.74 -8.18
CA ALA A 39 15.71 -26.02 -7.97
C ALA A 39 15.29 -27.45 -8.35
N VAL A 40 16.02 -28.09 -9.29
CA VAL A 40 15.74 -29.49 -9.70
C VAL A 40 16.41 -30.52 -8.79
N ILE A 41 17.62 -30.24 -8.30
CA ILE A 41 18.42 -31.19 -7.53
C ILE A 41 18.34 -31.02 -6.02
N ASP A 42 17.97 -29.83 -5.58
CA ASP A 42 17.86 -29.46 -4.17
C ASP A 42 16.47 -28.85 -3.93
N THR A 43 15.58 -29.66 -3.36
CA THR A 43 14.20 -29.23 -3.06
C THR A 43 14.13 -28.18 -1.95
N ASP A 44 15.21 -27.98 -1.20
CA ASP A 44 15.34 -26.98 -0.15
C ASP A 44 15.99 -25.68 -0.67
N SER A 45 16.47 -25.66 -1.96
CA SER A 45 16.93 -24.43 -2.56
C SER A 45 15.75 -23.47 -2.76
N GLU A 46 15.87 -22.26 -2.25
CA GLU A 46 14.90 -21.21 -2.57
C GLU A 46 15.02 -20.86 -4.05
N VAL A 47 14.03 -21.24 -4.83
CA VAL A 47 13.85 -20.70 -6.18
C VAL A 47 13.43 -19.26 -5.99
N GLU A 48 14.15 -18.33 -6.62
CA GLU A 48 13.78 -16.93 -6.65
C GLU A 48 12.32 -16.81 -7.10
N LYS A 49 11.46 -16.39 -6.20
CA LYS A 49 10.02 -16.27 -6.50
C LYS A 49 9.82 -15.08 -7.43
N LEU A 50 9.00 -15.27 -8.43
CA LEU A 50 8.58 -14.16 -9.27
C LEU A 50 7.91 -13.08 -8.43
N GLN A 51 8.22 -11.83 -8.70
CA GLN A 51 7.50 -10.71 -8.14
C GLN A 51 6.03 -10.76 -8.54
N THR A 52 5.15 -10.38 -7.63
CA THR A 52 3.71 -10.39 -7.86
C THR A 52 3.11 -9.05 -7.47
N MET A 53 2.09 -8.60 -8.21
CA MET A 53 1.32 -7.42 -7.87
C MET A 53 -0.13 -7.57 -8.33
N THR A 54 -0.98 -6.67 -7.84
CA THR A 54 -2.35 -6.49 -8.33
C THR A 54 -2.48 -5.17 -9.07
N ALA A 55 -3.06 -5.20 -10.27
CA ALA A 55 -3.49 -4.02 -10.99
C ALA A 55 -5.02 -3.92 -10.89
N TYR A 56 -5.53 -2.76 -10.51
CA TYR A 56 -6.96 -2.53 -10.36
C TYR A 56 -7.58 -1.98 -11.64
N ARG A 57 -8.84 -2.38 -11.90
CA ARG A 57 -9.59 -1.92 -13.05
C ARG A 57 -9.96 -0.45 -12.90
N TYR A 58 -9.91 0.30 -14.02
CA TYR A 58 -10.48 1.65 -14.13
C TYR A 58 -11.48 1.72 -15.27
N ASP A 59 -12.41 2.66 -15.24
CA ASP A 59 -13.55 2.77 -16.15
C ASP A 59 -13.25 3.51 -17.46
N GLY A 60 -11.98 3.87 -17.69
CA GLY A 60 -11.53 4.64 -18.85
C GLY A 60 -11.47 6.15 -18.62
N THR A 61 -11.89 6.65 -17.46
CA THR A 61 -11.75 8.08 -17.09
C THR A 61 -10.45 8.34 -16.36
N ASP A 62 -9.89 9.56 -16.51
CA ASP A 62 -8.67 9.96 -15.81
C ASP A 62 -8.84 9.93 -14.29
N ALA A 63 -10.01 10.33 -13.78
CA ALA A 63 -10.28 10.35 -12.35
C ALA A 63 -10.29 8.94 -11.73
N ASP A 64 -10.82 7.97 -12.44
CA ASP A 64 -10.87 6.58 -11.99
C ASP A 64 -9.51 5.88 -12.19
N LEU A 65 -8.75 6.27 -13.22
CA LEU A 65 -7.36 5.86 -13.39
C LEU A 65 -6.49 6.32 -12.20
N GLU A 66 -6.59 7.62 -11.83
CA GLU A 66 -5.85 8.14 -10.68
C GLU A 66 -6.19 7.38 -9.39
N ARG A 67 -7.47 7.07 -9.17
CA ARG A 67 -7.89 6.24 -8.02
C ARG A 67 -7.32 4.83 -8.08
N ALA A 68 -7.43 4.15 -9.22
CA ALA A 68 -6.91 2.80 -9.40
C ALA A 68 -5.39 2.73 -9.15
N LEU A 69 -4.64 3.74 -9.61
CA LEU A 69 -3.21 3.86 -9.35
C LEU A 69 -2.93 4.25 -7.89
N GLU A 70 -3.74 5.13 -7.28
CA GLU A 70 -3.58 5.55 -5.89
C GLU A 70 -3.66 4.34 -4.95
N ILE A 71 -4.70 3.51 -5.09
CA ILE A 71 -4.92 2.33 -4.24
C ILE A 71 -3.99 1.16 -4.55
N GLY A 72 -3.35 1.15 -5.71
CA GLY A 72 -2.40 0.12 -6.11
C GLY A 72 -1.09 0.21 -5.34
N THR A 73 -0.48 -0.95 -5.04
CA THR A 73 0.80 -1.04 -4.33
C THR A 73 1.96 -0.63 -5.23
N ALA A 74 2.86 0.20 -4.73
CA ALA A 74 4.08 0.60 -5.43
C ALA A 74 5.04 -0.59 -5.57
N GLN A 75 5.57 -0.79 -6.78
CA GLN A 75 6.55 -1.83 -7.09
C GLN A 75 7.89 -1.17 -7.44
N TYR A 76 8.90 -1.38 -6.61
CA TYR A 76 10.20 -0.72 -6.77
C TYR A 76 11.10 -1.46 -7.74
N LEU A 77 11.79 -0.70 -8.60
CA LEU A 77 12.80 -1.24 -9.48
C LEU A 77 14.13 -1.39 -8.72
N SER A 78 14.84 -2.46 -9.02
CA SER A 78 16.13 -2.77 -8.41
C SER A 78 17.20 -3.00 -9.47
N THR A 79 18.44 -2.72 -9.08
CA THR A 79 19.65 -3.14 -9.78
C THR A 79 20.29 -4.32 -9.03
N LYS A 80 21.33 -4.92 -9.58
CA LYS A 80 22.13 -5.95 -8.88
C LYS A 80 22.73 -5.48 -7.54
N THR A 81 22.78 -4.18 -7.30
CA THR A 81 23.36 -3.59 -6.08
C THR A 81 22.31 -3.10 -5.07
N GLY A 82 21.04 -3.15 -5.42
CA GLY A 82 19.94 -2.79 -4.54
C GLY A 82 18.81 -2.02 -5.21
N SER A 83 17.80 -1.68 -4.42
CA SER A 83 16.62 -0.94 -4.87
C SER A 83 17.01 0.47 -5.33
N THR A 84 16.29 0.97 -6.33
CA THR A 84 16.35 2.37 -6.79
C THR A 84 15.20 3.17 -6.18
N GLY A 85 15.22 4.50 -6.34
CA GLY A 85 14.07 5.34 -5.99
C GLY A 85 12.93 5.31 -7.03
N THR A 86 13.12 4.60 -8.15
CA THR A 86 12.11 4.44 -9.21
C THR A 86 11.16 3.32 -8.82
N TYR A 87 9.87 3.58 -8.96
CA TYR A 87 8.82 2.57 -8.74
C TYR A 87 7.71 2.74 -9.77
N PHE A 88 6.85 1.74 -9.89
CA PHE A 88 5.68 1.83 -10.74
C PHE A 88 4.43 1.34 -10.04
N LYS A 89 3.29 1.74 -10.59
CA LYS A 89 1.96 1.22 -10.32
C LYS A 89 1.27 0.92 -11.63
N ALA A 90 0.30 0.02 -11.63
CA ALA A 90 -0.43 -0.34 -12.83
C ALA A 90 -1.94 -0.35 -12.59
N ALA A 91 -2.69 0.04 -13.61
CA ALA A 91 -4.15 -0.05 -13.67
C ALA A 91 -4.57 -0.57 -15.04
N TRP A 92 -5.73 -1.23 -15.12
CA TRP A 92 -6.20 -1.85 -16.36
C TRP A 92 -7.65 -1.51 -16.68
N SER A 93 -7.98 -1.55 -17.97
CA SER A 93 -9.33 -1.43 -18.50
C SER A 93 -9.57 -2.48 -19.59
N ASP A 94 -10.77 -2.53 -20.16
CA ASP A 94 -11.05 -3.42 -21.28
C ASP A 94 -10.21 -3.08 -22.53
N GLU A 95 -9.71 -1.84 -22.63
CA GLU A 95 -8.97 -1.36 -23.79
C GLU A 95 -7.44 -1.41 -23.62
N ASN A 96 -6.95 -1.27 -22.40
CA ASN A 96 -5.52 -1.16 -22.14
C ASN A 96 -5.12 -1.40 -20.68
N MET A 97 -3.81 -1.54 -20.46
CA MET A 97 -3.18 -1.37 -19.16
C MET A 97 -2.30 -0.12 -19.19
N ILE A 98 -2.40 0.70 -18.18
CA ILE A 98 -1.49 1.82 -17.93
C ILE A 98 -0.50 1.39 -16.86
N VAL A 99 0.78 1.55 -17.16
CA VAL A 99 1.90 1.36 -16.21
C VAL A 99 2.53 2.73 -16.00
N ARG A 100 2.29 3.30 -14.83
CA ARG A 100 2.86 4.60 -14.44
C ARG A 100 4.14 4.39 -13.67
N VAL A 101 5.25 4.82 -14.24
CA VAL A 101 6.58 4.75 -13.64
C VAL A 101 6.92 6.10 -13.01
N TYR A 102 7.12 6.11 -11.71
CA TYR A 102 7.40 7.30 -10.89
C TYR A 102 8.91 7.47 -10.69
N ASN A 103 9.34 8.74 -10.67
CA ASN A 103 10.73 9.12 -10.48
C ASN A 103 11.69 8.37 -11.43
N PRO A 104 11.42 8.32 -12.74
CA PRO A 104 12.28 7.58 -13.64
C PRO A 104 13.68 8.18 -13.64
N ALA A 105 14.69 7.33 -13.40
CA ALA A 105 16.08 7.76 -13.33
C ALA A 105 16.60 8.24 -14.69
N VAL A 106 17.26 9.39 -14.69
CA VAL A 106 17.96 9.94 -15.87
C VAL A 106 19.45 9.62 -15.75
N SER A 107 20.05 9.20 -16.84
CA SER A 107 21.48 8.85 -16.90
C SER A 107 22.35 10.07 -16.58
N ALA A 108 23.37 9.86 -15.73
CA ALA A 108 24.28 10.90 -15.28
C ALA A 108 25.15 11.50 -16.41
N ASP A 109 25.31 10.80 -17.55
CA ASP A 109 26.09 11.25 -18.68
C ASP A 109 25.27 12.09 -19.69
N GLY A 110 24.02 12.41 -19.36
CA GLY A 110 23.11 13.19 -20.18
C GLY A 110 22.65 12.48 -21.47
N LYS A 111 22.93 11.19 -21.62
CA LYS A 111 22.38 10.38 -22.70
C LYS A 111 20.94 10.02 -22.40
N ASN A 112 20.25 9.60 -23.46
CA ASN A 112 18.87 9.17 -23.35
C ASN A 112 18.77 8.00 -22.36
N SER A 113 17.86 8.16 -21.40
CA SER A 113 17.45 7.10 -20.51
C SER A 113 16.13 6.52 -21.00
N TYR A 114 15.94 5.24 -20.82
CA TYR A 114 14.73 4.56 -21.27
C TYR A 114 13.95 4.06 -20.07
N VAL A 115 12.62 4.17 -20.19
CA VAL A 115 11.67 3.40 -19.41
C VAL A 115 10.92 2.52 -20.39
N GLU A 116 10.80 1.25 -20.10
CA GLU A 116 10.26 0.26 -21.03
C GLU A 116 9.45 -0.78 -20.27
N ILE A 117 8.35 -1.25 -20.88
CA ILE A 117 7.58 -2.38 -20.37
C ILE A 117 7.71 -3.57 -21.31
N PHE A 118 7.95 -4.73 -20.73
CA PHE A 118 7.95 -6.01 -21.38
C PHE A 118 6.80 -6.86 -20.84
N GLY A 119 6.19 -7.64 -21.70
CA GLY A 119 5.17 -8.59 -21.27
C GLY A 119 5.25 -9.87 -22.07
N ASN A 120 4.66 -10.91 -21.52
CA ASN A 120 4.40 -12.15 -22.23
C ASN A 120 2.98 -12.62 -21.93
N GLN A 121 2.39 -13.29 -22.90
CA GLN A 121 1.14 -14.02 -22.66
C GLN A 121 1.40 -15.24 -21.79
N LEU A 122 0.38 -15.65 -21.02
CA LEU A 122 0.42 -16.81 -20.14
C LEU A 122 0.90 -18.09 -20.81
N ASP A 123 0.68 -18.24 -22.12
CA ASP A 123 1.01 -19.44 -22.89
C ASP A 123 2.28 -19.27 -23.77
N SER A 124 2.93 -18.10 -23.72
CA SER A 124 4.16 -17.83 -24.47
C SER A 124 5.35 -17.71 -23.51
N MET A 125 6.43 -18.40 -23.82
CA MET A 125 7.72 -18.23 -23.12
C MET A 125 8.55 -17.09 -23.70
N GLU A 126 8.05 -16.37 -24.70
CA GLU A 126 8.72 -15.26 -25.35
C GLU A 126 8.14 -13.95 -24.82
N GLY A 127 8.92 -13.18 -24.07
CA GLY A 127 8.61 -11.81 -23.75
C GLY A 127 8.88 -10.90 -24.96
N PHE A 128 8.11 -9.83 -25.08
CA PHE A 128 8.26 -8.84 -26.13
C PHE A 128 8.14 -7.43 -25.56
N PRO A 129 8.84 -6.44 -26.15
CA PRO A 129 8.65 -5.05 -25.78
C PRO A 129 7.22 -4.63 -26.14
N ILE A 130 6.57 -3.94 -25.22
CA ILE A 130 5.17 -3.49 -25.34
C ILE A 130 5.15 -2.00 -25.65
N ASP A 131 5.84 -1.20 -24.83
CA ASP A 131 5.93 0.24 -24.96
C ASP A 131 7.22 0.75 -24.34
N ASP A 132 7.80 1.80 -24.90
CA ASP A 132 9.01 2.44 -24.38
C ASP A 132 8.95 3.96 -24.50
N GLN A 133 9.64 4.64 -23.60
CA GLN A 133 9.80 6.09 -23.67
C GLN A 133 11.23 6.52 -23.33
N THR A 134 11.71 7.50 -24.07
CA THR A 134 13.01 8.13 -23.82
C THR A 134 12.86 9.27 -22.83
N ILE A 135 13.61 9.21 -21.72
CA ILE A 135 13.63 10.22 -20.68
C ILE A 135 14.88 11.09 -20.85
N THR A 136 14.70 12.39 -21.04
CA THR A 136 15.79 13.36 -21.27
C THR A 136 15.99 14.35 -20.14
N SER A 137 15.05 14.41 -19.20
CA SER A 137 15.09 15.27 -18.02
C SER A 137 14.32 14.62 -16.88
N ALA A 138 14.59 15.05 -15.66
CA ALA A 138 13.81 14.61 -14.49
C ALA A 138 12.33 14.91 -14.68
N MET A 139 11.47 13.94 -14.39
CA MET A 139 10.02 14.04 -14.43
C MET A 139 9.45 13.26 -13.25
N GLU A 140 8.27 13.69 -12.81
CA GLU A 140 7.59 13.04 -11.69
C GLU A 140 7.16 11.62 -12.04
N TYR A 141 6.59 11.45 -13.23
CA TYR A 141 6.21 10.14 -13.73
C TYR A 141 6.18 10.10 -15.27
N VAL A 142 6.08 8.90 -15.81
CA VAL A 142 5.81 8.59 -17.21
C VAL A 142 4.79 7.46 -17.30
N ASP A 143 3.82 7.60 -18.19
CA ASP A 143 2.83 6.56 -18.48
C ASP A 143 3.24 5.77 -19.70
N LEU A 144 3.32 4.44 -19.55
CA LEU A 144 3.50 3.47 -20.59
C LEU A 144 2.19 2.70 -20.78
N LYS A 145 1.92 2.25 -22.00
CA LYS A 145 0.61 1.73 -22.35
C LYS A 145 0.66 0.40 -23.08
N TRP A 146 -0.03 -0.60 -22.55
CA TRP A 146 -0.29 -1.86 -23.25
C TRP A 146 -1.70 -1.81 -23.86
N GLU A 147 -1.81 -1.70 -25.18
CA GLU A 147 -3.07 -1.53 -25.88
C GLU A 147 -3.64 -2.83 -26.47
N SER A 148 -4.96 -2.89 -26.57
CA SER A 148 -5.70 -4.07 -27.05
C SER A 148 -5.66 -4.31 -28.56
N ASN A 149 -5.09 -3.40 -29.33
CA ASN A 149 -4.98 -3.53 -30.80
C ASN A 149 -3.91 -4.54 -31.26
N SER A 150 -3.04 -5.00 -30.38
CA SER A 150 -2.33 -6.27 -30.53
C SER A 150 -3.27 -7.38 -30.07
N ASN A 151 -3.40 -8.49 -30.77
CA ASN A 151 -4.32 -9.61 -30.46
C ASN A 151 -4.14 -10.22 -29.06
N ASP A 152 -3.38 -9.62 -28.20
CA ASP A 152 -2.80 -10.14 -26.98
C ASP A 152 -3.42 -9.57 -25.71
N TRP A 153 -4.04 -8.37 -25.76
CA TRP A 153 -4.75 -7.79 -24.64
C TRP A 153 -6.23 -8.23 -24.63
N ASN A 154 -6.58 -9.15 -23.75
CA ASN A 154 -7.94 -9.60 -23.52
C ASN A 154 -8.17 -9.77 -22.01
N PRO A 155 -8.25 -8.65 -21.29
CA PRO A 155 -8.27 -8.67 -19.85
C PRO A 155 -9.59 -9.23 -19.31
N LYS A 156 -9.48 -9.93 -18.17
CA LYS A 156 -10.63 -10.32 -17.34
C LYS A 156 -10.23 -10.19 -15.89
N SER A 157 -11.13 -9.72 -15.07
CA SER A 157 -10.94 -9.75 -13.62
C SER A 157 -10.65 -11.17 -13.15
N GLY A 158 -9.64 -11.32 -12.30
CA GLY A 158 -9.12 -12.61 -11.83
C GLY A 158 -8.11 -13.29 -12.77
N SER A 159 -7.86 -12.73 -13.96
CA SER A 159 -6.77 -13.20 -14.84
C SER A 159 -5.41 -12.68 -14.38
N THR A 160 -4.35 -13.32 -14.87
CA THR A 160 -2.98 -12.84 -14.69
C THR A 160 -2.34 -12.52 -16.04
N VAL A 161 -1.48 -11.52 -16.04
CA VAL A 161 -0.56 -11.23 -17.14
C VAL A 161 0.86 -11.22 -16.62
N HIS A 162 1.83 -11.45 -17.49
CA HIS A 162 3.23 -11.32 -17.13
C HIS A 162 3.77 -10.00 -17.64
N LEU A 163 4.36 -9.23 -16.74
CA LEU A 163 4.89 -7.89 -17.01
C LEU A 163 6.24 -7.74 -16.32
N ASP A 164 7.13 -7.01 -16.94
CA ASP A 164 8.28 -6.40 -16.28
C ASP A 164 8.44 -4.95 -16.71
N VAL A 165 9.06 -4.16 -15.83
CA VAL A 165 9.31 -2.75 -16.03
C VAL A 165 10.79 -2.48 -15.89
N PHE A 166 11.36 -1.77 -16.85
CA PHE A 166 12.77 -1.42 -16.88
C PHE A 166 12.93 0.10 -16.85
N ASN A 167 13.91 0.57 -16.11
CA ASN A 167 14.43 1.93 -16.23
C ASN A 167 15.95 1.87 -16.20
N ASN A 168 16.56 2.10 -17.35
CA ASN A 168 17.99 1.90 -17.56
C ASN A 168 18.40 0.47 -17.19
N ASN A 169 19.33 0.32 -16.23
CA ASN A 169 19.81 -0.97 -15.73
C ASN A 169 19.07 -1.51 -14.50
N ALA A 170 17.93 -0.91 -14.18
CA ALA A 170 17.06 -1.40 -13.11
C ALA A 170 15.82 -2.08 -13.69
N ALA A 171 15.33 -3.09 -13.02
CA ALA A 171 14.12 -3.84 -13.36
C ALA A 171 13.29 -4.18 -12.12
N TRP A 172 12.03 -4.52 -12.33
CA TRP A 172 11.18 -5.04 -11.26
C TRP A 172 11.53 -6.50 -10.94
N ASN A 173 11.49 -7.37 -11.93
CA ASN A 173 11.74 -8.81 -11.74
C ASN A 173 13.02 -9.28 -12.46
N CYS A 174 13.25 -8.87 -13.70
CA CYS A 174 14.33 -9.35 -14.56
C CYS A 174 15.63 -8.56 -14.40
N ILE A 175 16.12 -8.39 -13.17
CA ILE A 175 17.30 -7.55 -12.84
C ILE A 175 18.53 -7.99 -13.62
N ASP A 176 18.72 -9.29 -13.82
CA ASP A 176 19.90 -9.82 -14.51
C ASP A 176 19.99 -9.47 -16.00
N VAL A 177 18.86 -9.11 -16.61
CA VAL A 177 18.81 -8.75 -18.03
C VAL A 177 18.64 -7.25 -18.28
N ALA A 178 18.41 -6.45 -17.24
CA ALA A 178 18.20 -5.01 -17.37
C ALA A 178 19.33 -4.30 -18.15
N ASP A 179 20.59 -4.67 -17.91
CA ASP A 179 21.73 -4.11 -18.64
C ASP A 179 21.69 -4.39 -20.16
N TYR A 180 21.14 -5.53 -20.57
CA TYR A 180 21.00 -5.89 -21.99
C TYR A 180 19.88 -5.07 -22.64
N VAL A 181 18.76 -4.93 -21.98
CA VAL A 181 17.61 -4.14 -22.44
C VAL A 181 18.03 -2.68 -22.64
N PHE A 182 18.68 -2.08 -21.64
CA PHE A 182 19.11 -0.69 -21.69
C PHE A 182 20.14 -0.41 -22.81
N ASN A 183 21.10 -1.30 -23.01
CA ASN A 183 22.15 -1.09 -24.01
C ASN A 183 21.73 -1.45 -25.45
N ASN A 184 20.50 -1.92 -25.64
CA ASN A 184 20.02 -2.44 -26.94
C ASN A 184 21.00 -3.45 -27.56
N SER A 185 21.82 -4.07 -26.73
CA SER A 185 22.70 -5.14 -27.10
C SER A 185 21.87 -6.39 -27.16
N ASP A 186 21.79 -7.00 -28.33
CA ASP A 186 21.20 -8.30 -28.64
C ASP A 186 20.70 -9.08 -27.42
N VAL A 187 19.60 -8.63 -26.81
CA VAL A 187 18.79 -9.51 -25.95
C VAL A 187 18.41 -10.64 -26.89
N PRO A 188 18.88 -11.85 -26.69
CA PRO A 188 18.53 -12.94 -27.60
C PRO A 188 17.02 -13.01 -27.63
N THR A 189 16.42 -12.77 -28.80
CA THR A 189 14.98 -12.92 -29.01
C THR A 189 14.55 -14.26 -28.43
N GLY A 190 13.65 -14.26 -27.45
CA GLY A 190 13.26 -15.45 -26.67
C GLY A 190 14.01 -15.64 -25.36
N ALA A 191 14.81 -14.70 -24.90
CA ALA A 191 15.65 -14.81 -23.70
C ALA A 191 15.17 -13.98 -22.52
N LEU A 192 14.04 -13.31 -22.60
CA LEU A 192 13.51 -12.66 -21.41
C LEU A 192 13.13 -13.74 -20.41
N PRO A 193 13.73 -13.71 -19.20
CA PRO A 193 13.29 -14.57 -18.12
C PRO A 193 11.81 -14.30 -17.85
N THR A 194 11.18 -15.17 -17.13
CA THR A 194 9.77 -15.06 -16.78
C THR A 194 9.54 -13.71 -16.09
N CYS A 195 8.73 -12.86 -16.70
CA CYS A 195 8.34 -11.57 -16.14
C CYS A 195 7.55 -11.76 -14.84
N GLY A 196 7.48 -10.72 -14.00
CA GLY A 196 6.64 -10.74 -12.81
C GLY A 196 5.17 -10.97 -13.14
N ILE A 197 4.38 -11.36 -12.16
CA ILE A 197 2.97 -11.72 -12.32
C ILE A 197 2.10 -10.56 -11.86
N VAL A 198 1.25 -10.06 -12.76
CA VAL A 198 0.24 -9.03 -12.44
C VAL A 198 -1.14 -9.68 -12.46
N THR A 199 -1.81 -9.68 -11.32
CA THR A 199 -3.21 -10.10 -11.21
C THR A 199 -4.14 -8.93 -11.53
N LEU A 200 -5.07 -9.13 -12.45
CA LEU A 200 -6.07 -8.13 -12.81
C LEU A 200 -7.28 -8.26 -11.87
N ALA A 201 -7.60 -7.20 -11.13
CA ALA A 201 -8.70 -7.22 -10.18
C ALA A 201 -9.65 -6.03 -10.38
N GLU A 202 -10.90 -6.18 -9.95
CA GLU A 202 -11.80 -5.03 -9.77
C GLU A 202 -11.29 -4.17 -8.62
N GLN A 203 -11.60 -2.87 -8.65
CA GLN A 203 -11.30 -2.01 -7.50
C GLN A 203 -12.07 -2.51 -6.26
N PRO A 204 -11.42 -2.59 -5.10
CA PRO A 204 -12.13 -2.74 -3.84
C PRO A 204 -12.98 -1.49 -3.57
N LYS A 205 -13.96 -1.57 -2.68
CA LYS A 205 -14.66 -0.38 -2.22
C LYS A 205 -13.67 0.59 -1.58
N TYR A 206 -13.90 1.86 -1.83
CA TYR A 206 -13.08 2.97 -1.35
C TYR A 206 -13.92 3.88 -0.46
N ALA A 207 -13.33 4.32 0.65
CA ALA A 207 -13.90 5.31 1.53
C ALA A 207 -12.81 6.26 2.06
N GLU A 208 -13.23 7.33 2.71
CA GLU A 208 -12.32 8.31 3.32
C GLU A 208 -12.65 8.46 4.80
N ALA A 209 -11.62 8.50 5.64
CA ALA A 209 -11.70 8.89 7.04
C ALA A 209 -11.22 10.32 7.19
N THR A 210 -12.04 11.19 7.77
CA THR A 210 -11.68 12.59 8.01
C THR A 210 -10.86 12.71 9.29
N LYS A 211 -9.83 13.57 9.28
CA LYS A 211 -9.08 13.90 10.49
C LYS A 211 -9.97 14.62 11.50
N THR A 212 -9.87 14.24 12.77
CA THR A 212 -10.55 14.94 13.87
C THR A 212 -9.56 15.68 14.75
N GLU A 213 -9.87 16.93 15.06
CA GLU A 213 -9.19 17.73 16.09
C GLU A 213 -9.92 17.66 17.44
N THR A 214 -11.13 17.10 17.45
CA THR A 214 -11.95 16.99 18.64
C THR A 214 -11.75 15.62 19.26
N PRO A 215 -11.37 15.54 20.55
CA PRO A 215 -11.28 14.27 21.25
C PRO A 215 -12.58 13.49 21.18
N ILE A 216 -12.50 12.20 20.90
CA ILE A 216 -13.61 11.26 20.90
C ILE A 216 -13.58 10.44 22.19
N THR A 217 -14.73 10.29 22.84
CA THR A 217 -14.87 9.44 24.02
C THR A 217 -15.42 8.09 23.59
N ILE A 218 -14.67 7.02 23.80
CA ILE A 218 -15.07 5.66 23.37
C ILE A 218 -15.99 5.05 24.46
N ASP A 219 -17.28 5.41 24.42
CA ASP A 219 -18.27 4.98 25.43
C ASP A 219 -19.60 4.48 24.82
N GLY A 220 -19.73 4.53 23.48
CA GLY A 220 -20.93 4.13 22.74
C GLY A 220 -21.96 5.26 22.57
N ASP A 221 -21.71 6.46 23.08
CA ASP A 221 -22.47 7.67 22.78
C ASP A 221 -21.90 8.38 21.54
N ILE A 222 -22.77 8.94 20.71
CA ILE A 222 -22.35 9.61 19.47
C ILE A 222 -21.88 11.03 19.80
N ASP A 223 -20.57 11.24 19.84
CA ASP A 223 -19.96 12.54 20.00
C ASP A 223 -20.27 13.49 18.83
N ALA A 224 -20.19 14.80 19.08
CA ALA A 224 -20.41 15.82 18.06
C ALA A 224 -19.41 15.72 16.87
N ALA A 225 -18.21 15.20 17.11
CA ALA A 225 -17.19 14.98 16.08
C ALA A 225 -17.69 14.07 14.95
N TRP A 226 -18.59 13.14 15.23
CA TRP A 226 -19.13 12.22 14.23
C TRP A 226 -20.11 12.85 13.22
N ALA A 227 -20.52 14.12 13.44
CA ALA A 227 -21.52 14.76 12.58
C ALA A 227 -21.03 14.92 11.12
N ASP A 228 -19.77 15.22 10.95
CA ASP A 228 -19.16 15.50 9.63
C ASP A 228 -18.34 14.30 9.09
N ALA A 229 -18.36 13.15 9.76
CA ALA A 229 -17.65 11.96 9.34
C ALA A 229 -18.32 11.31 8.11
N ASN A 230 -17.51 10.86 7.18
CA ASN A 230 -17.96 10.06 6.04
C ASN A 230 -18.60 8.75 6.50
N THR A 231 -19.59 8.27 5.75
CA THR A 231 -20.34 7.06 6.06
C THR A 231 -20.13 5.97 5.04
N ILE A 232 -20.16 4.72 5.50
CA ILE A 232 -20.22 3.52 4.66
C ILE A 232 -21.40 2.65 5.06
N ASP A 233 -22.05 2.02 4.08
CA ASP A 233 -23.14 1.07 4.29
C ASP A 233 -22.59 -0.35 4.43
N VAL A 234 -22.83 -0.99 5.57
CA VAL A 234 -22.53 -2.39 5.85
C VAL A 234 -23.81 -3.21 5.66
N SER A 235 -24.13 -3.47 4.40
CA SER A 235 -25.44 -4.04 4.00
C SER A 235 -25.35 -5.06 2.88
N THR A 236 -24.15 -5.43 2.43
CA THR A 236 -23.94 -6.47 1.43
C THR A 236 -23.78 -7.82 2.11
N TYR A 237 -24.69 -8.73 1.90
CA TYR A 237 -24.69 -10.02 2.60
C TYR A 237 -23.75 -11.03 1.94
N SER A 238 -22.85 -11.61 2.72
CA SER A 238 -22.15 -12.86 2.40
C SER A 238 -22.90 -14.10 2.93
N MET A 239 -23.79 -13.90 3.91
CA MET A 239 -24.66 -14.93 4.47
C MET A 239 -25.98 -14.33 4.93
N GLY A 240 -27.11 -15.00 4.67
CA GLY A 240 -28.43 -14.62 5.18
C GLY A 240 -28.92 -13.25 4.67
N ASN A 241 -29.71 -12.58 5.50
CA ASN A 241 -30.32 -11.27 5.21
C ASN A 241 -30.85 -10.60 6.48
N GLY A 242 -30.08 -10.58 7.55
CA GLY A 242 -30.47 -10.06 8.88
C GLY A 242 -30.04 -8.62 9.14
N ALA A 243 -29.29 -8.41 10.22
CA ALA A 243 -28.82 -7.09 10.65
C ALA A 243 -27.99 -6.39 9.56
N THR A 244 -28.04 -5.06 9.58
CA THR A 244 -27.24 -4.16 8.74
C THR A 244 -26.69 -3.04 9.58
N ALA A 245 -25.69 -2.31 9.07
CA ALA A 245 -25.15 -1.16 9.78
C ALA A 245 -24.76 -0.02 8.85
N VAL A 246 -24.59 1.15 9.46
CA VAL A 246 -23.89 2.29 8.89
C VAL A 246 -22.65 2.55 9.77
N SER A 247 -21.50 2.64 9.16
CA SER A 247 -20.26 2.95 9.87
C SER A 247 -19.70 4.30 9.45
N LYS A 248 -19.05 4.98 10.39
CA LYS A 248 -18.36 6.25 10.21
C LYS A 248 -16.90 6.09 10.63
N MET A 249 -16.00 6.79 9.96
CA MET A 249 -14.57 6.72 10.24
C MET A 249 -14.01 8.13 10.43
N LEU A 250 -13.23 8.28 11.50
CA LEU A 250 -12.40 9.46 11.78
C LEU A 250 -10.99 8.99 12.16
N TRP A 251 -10.02 9.88 12.11
CA TRP A 251 -8.65 9.56 12.55
C TRP A 251 -7.97 10.77 13.19
N ASP A 252 -6.99 10.48 14.02
CA ASP A 252 -5.95 11.41 14.46
C ASP A 252 -4.57 10.73 14.35
N GLU A 253 -3.52 11.35 14.81
CA GLU A 253 -2.16 10.82 14.71
C GLU A 253 -1.95 9.51 15.49
N ASN A 254 -2.86 9.16 16.41
CA ASN A 254 -2.72 8.03 17.31
C ASN A 254 -3.71 6.90 17.02
N TYR A 255 -4.91 7.23 16.50
CA TYR A 255 -6.03 6.28 16.40
C TYR A 255 -6.80 6.43 15.09
N LEU A 256 -7.21 5.28 14.54
CA LEU A 256 -8.36 5.18 13.67
C LEU A 256 -9.60 4.93 14.53
N TYR A 257 -10.60 5.80 14.42
CA TYR A 257 -11.87 5.72 15.10
C TYR A 257 -12.95 5.19 14.16
N VAL A 258 -13.73 4.22 14.63
CA VAL A 258 -14.84 3.65 13.89
C VAL A 258 -16.09 3.65 14.78
N LEU A 259 -17.15 4.31 14.31
CA LEU A 259 -18.49 4.27 14.91
C LEU A 259 -19.40 3.44 14.02
N THR A 260 -20.03 2.40 14.52
CA THR A 260 -20.96 1.54 13.79
C THR A 260 -22.32 1.54 14.45
N GLU A 261 -23.32 2.04 13.74
CA GLU A 261 -24.74 2.00 14.15
C GLU A 261 -25.41 0.78 13.52
N VAL A 262 -25.70 -0.24 14.30
CA VAL A 262 -26.32 -1.49 13.84
C VAL A 262 -27.83 -1.42 13.97
N THR A 263 -28.51 -1.81 12.91
CA THR A 263 -29.97 -2.04 12.90
C THR A 263 -30.23 -3.54 13.00
N ASP A 264 -30.75 -3.95 14.16
CA ASP A 264 -30.98 -5.33 14.51
C ASP A 264 -32.15 -5.42 15.50
N PRO A 265 -33.27 -6.05 15.12
CA PRO A 265 -34.46 -6.16 15.99
C PRO A 265 -34.34 -7.25 17.07
N VAL A 266 -33.35 -8.17 16.98
CA VAL A 266 -33.20 -9.31 17.88
C VAL A 266 -31.75 -9.39 18.34
N LEU A 267 -31.48 -8.97 19.59
CA LEU A 267 -30.12 -8.96 20.11
C LEU A 267 -29.79 -10.25 20.88
N SER A 268 -28.71 -10.94 20.49
CA SER A 268 -28.30 -12.21 21.07
C SER A 268 -26.79 -12.32 21.30
N VAL A 269 -26.39 -12.74 22.51
CA VAL A 269 -25.06 -13.23 22.86
C VAL A 269 -25.13 -14.65 23.42
N ALA A 270 -26.15 -15.41 23.00
CA ALA A 270 -26.42 -16.75 23.53
C ALA A 270 -25.35 -17.77 23.19
N SER A 271 -24.60 -17.58 22.10
CA SER A 271 -23.53 -18.49 21.71
C SER A 271 -22.28 -18.36 22.60
N ALA A 272 -21.63 -19.46 22.85
CA ALA A 272 -20.29 -19.46 23.46
C ALA A 272 -19.19 -19.06 22.46
N ASN A 273 -19.48 -19.08 21.15
CA ASN A 273 -18.56 -18.65 20.09
C ASN A 273 -18.83 -17.19 19.75
N ALA A 274 -17.87 -16.31 19.94
CA ALA A 274 -18.05 -14.88 19.70
C ALA A 274 -18.50 -14.54 18.27
N TYR A 275 -18.05 -15.28 17.26
CA TYR A 275 -18.43 -15.08 15.85
C TYR A 275 -19.89 -15.53 15.53
N GLU A 276 -20.56 -16.20 16.44
CA GLU A 276 -21.96 -16.60 16.34
C GLU A 276 -22.92 -15.61 17.02
N GLN A 277 -22.37 -14.64 17.78
CA GLN A 277 -23.13 -13.61 18.49
C GLN A 277 -23.39 -12.41 17.57
N ASP A 278 -24.27 -11.50 18.00
CA ASP A 278 -24.42 -10.20 17.37
C ASP A 278 -23.23 -9.33 17.67
N THR A 279 -22.40 -9.16 16.67
CA THR A 279 -21.10 -8.47 16.80
C THR A 279 -20.83 -7.57 15.61
N VAL A 280 -20.06 -6.51 15.85
CA VAL A 280 -19.35 -5.78 14.83
C VAL A 280 -17.91 -6.29 14.80
N GLU A 281 -17.42 -6.57 13.61
CA GLU A 281 -16.01 -6.85 13.36
C GLU A 281 -15.41 -5.72 12.51
N VAL A 282 -14.34 -5.13 12.99
CA VAL A 282 -13.55 -4.14 12.25
C VAL A 282 -12.22 -4.79 11.87
N PHE A 283 -11.92 -4.76 10.60
CA PHE A 283 -10.69 -5.29 10.02
C PHE A 283 -9.81 -4.14 9.56
N PHE A 284 -8.52 -4.22 9.87
CA PHE A 284 -7.59 -3.16 9.60
C PHE A 284 -6.21 -3.71 9.23
N ASP A 285 -5.63 -3.18 8.14
CA ASP A 285 -4.33 -3.49 7.57
C ASP A 285 -3.63 -2.13 7.37
N GLU A 286 -2.69 -1.78 8.28
CA GLU A 286 -2.10 -0.44 8.35
C GLU A 286 -1.29 -0.06 7.11
N ASN A 287 -0.66 -1.04 6.47
CA ASN A 287 0.21 -0.82 5.33
C ASN A 287 -0.47 -1.09 3.97
N ASN A 288 -1.73 -1.58 3.99
CA ASN A 288 -2.51 -1.96 2.80
C ASN A 288 -1.80 -2.97 1.89
N HIS A 289 -1.02 -3.88 2.45
CA HIS A 289 -0.32 -4.89 1.66
C HIS A 289 -1.25 -5.96 1.08
N LYS A 290 -2.43 -6.16 1.68
CA LYS A 290 -3.46 -7.11 1.21
C LYS A 290 -2.90 -8.51 1.02
N THR A 291 -2.25 -9.00 2.08
CA THR A 291 -1.56 -10.29 2.07
C THR A 291 -2.50 -11.48 2.28
N SER A 292 -2.04 -12.68 1.96
CA SER A 292 -2.79 -13.94 2.12
C SER A 292 -2.78 -14.49 3.55
N SER A 293 -2.15 -13.79 4.49
CA SER A 293 -2.12 -14.08 5.92
C SER A 293 -1.88 -12.80 6.68
N TYR A 294 -2.33 -12.70 7.92
CA TYR A 294 -2.11 -11.52 8.75
C TYR A 294 -0.61 -11.27 9.00
N GLU A 295 -0.21 -10.02 8.84
CA GLU A 295 1.08 -9.47 9.21
C GLU A 295 1.04 -8.86 10.63
N SER A 296 2.14 -8.29 11.09
CA SER A 296 2.21 -7.75 12.47
C SER A 296 1.39 -6.49 12.68
N ASP A 297 1.04 -5.79 11.65
CA ASP A 297 0.25 -4.55 11.65
C ASP A 297 -1.25 -4.78 11.37
N ASP A 298 -1.65 -6.01 11.01
CA ASP A 298 -3.04 -6.34 10.75
C ASP A 298 -3.80 -6.65 12.04
N ILE A 299 -5.06 -6.26 12.12
CA ILE A 299 -5.92 -6.61 13.26
C ILE A 299 -7.36 -6.85 12.84
N GLN A 300 -8.03 -7.80 13.51
CA GLN A 300 -9.47 -7.96 13.55
C GLN A 300 -9.96 -7.65 14.95
N CYS A 301 -10.78 -6.62 15.09
CA CYS A 301 -11.48 -6.28 16.33
C CYS A 301 -12.92 -6.80 16.25
N ARG A 302 -13.33 -7.71 17.17
CA ARG A 302 -14.71 -8.18 17.26
C ARG A 302 -15.32 -7.76 18.58
N ILE A 303 -16.47 -7.07 18.56
CA ILE A 303 -17.13 -6.50 19.71
C ILE A 303 -18.63 -6.82 19.64
N ASN A 304 -19.19 -7.41 20.71
CA ASN A 304 -20.64 -7.59 20.83
C ASN A 304 -21.31 -6.37 21.49
N TYR A 305 -22.64 -6.33 21.47
CA TYR A 305 -23.40 -5.19 22.03
C TYR A 305 -23.29 -5.08 23.57
N GLU A 306 -22.70 -6.05 24.29
CA GLU A 306 -22.39 -6.00 25.72
C GLU A 306 -20.95 -5.54 25.98
N ASN A 307 -20.22 -5.18 24.93
CA ASN A 307 -18.83 -4.76 24.93
C ASN A 307 -17.83 -5.86 25.28
N ASP A 308 -18.20 -7.13 25.11
CA ASP A 308 -17.22 -8.22 25.16
C ASP A 308 -16.40 -8.22 23.86
N LYS A 309 -15.09 -8.31 24.04
CA LYS A 309 -14.12 -8.18 22.94
C LYS A 309 -13.38 -9.48 22.65
N THR A 310 -13.17 -9.77 21.38
CA THR A 310 -12.23 -10.81 20.93
C THR A 310 -11.40 -10.32 19.77
N VAL A 311 -10.24 -10.94 19.60
CA VAL A 311 -9.36 -10.79 18.45
C VAL A 311 -9.03 -12.18 17.92
N THR A 312 -8.70 -12.31 16.64
CA THR A 312 -8.41 -13.63 16.03
C THR A 312 -6.93 -13.82 15.98
N ASP A 313 -6.02 -13.34 15.70
CA ASP A 313 -4.60 -13.62 15.45
C ASP A 313 -3.73 -13.86 16.69
N GLY A 314 -4.34 -14.03 17.85
CA GLY A 314 -3.64 -14.23 19.13
C GLY A 314 -3.15 -12.95 19.79
N ARG A 315 -3.55 -11.78 19.31
CA ARG A 315 -3.30 -10.48 19.95
C ARG A 315 -4.13 -10.32 21.21
N SER A 316 -3.74 -9.36 22.06
CA SER A 316 -4.52 -8.97 23.22
C SER A 316 -5.73 -8.14 22.82
N THR A 317 -6.86 -8.32 23.53
CA THR A 317 -8.02 -7.42 23.43
C THR A 317 -7.72 -6.00 23.96
N ASP A 318 -6.56 -5.80 24.59
CA ASP A 318 -6.09 -4.47 24.99
C ASP A 318 -5.48 -3.69 23.79
N ALA A 319 -5.33 -4.32 22.63
CA ALA A 319 -4.82 -3.69 21.42
C ALA A 319 -5.76 -2.63 20.82
N PHE A 320 -6.99 -2.49 21.35
CA PHE A 320 -7.93 -1.46 20.91
C PHE A 320 -8.89 -1.08 22.05
N LEU A 321 -9.47 0.11 21.96
CA LEU A 321 -10.53 0.58 22.85
C LEU A 321 -11.88 0.32 22.23
N SER A 322 -12.92 0.05 23.03
CA SER A 322 -14.28 -0.06 22.54
C SER A 322 -15.31 0.40 23.57
N GLY A 323 -16.42 0.93 23.08
CA GLY A 323 -17.61 1.29 23.83
C GLY A 323 -18.86 0.86 23.07
N THR A 324 -19.92 0.49 23.78
CA THR A 324 -21.18 0.04 23.16
C THR A 324 -22.40 0.60 23.86
N LYS A 325 -23.48 0.78 23.09
CA LYS A 325 -24.76 1.23 23.62
C LYS A 325 -25.93 0.61 22.88
N LYS A 326 -26.91 0.06 23.61
CA LYS A 326 -28.18 -0.40 23.02
C LYS A 326 -29.05 0.81 22.62
N THR A 327 -29.73 0.67 21.49
CA THR A 327 -30.68 1.66 20.97
C THR A 327 -32.06 1.02 20.73
N ASP A 328 -33.04 1.83 20.37
CA ASP A 328 -34.37 1.32 20.01
C ASP A 328 -34.39 0.51 18.70
N LYS A 329 -33.30 0.59 17.89
CA LYS A 329 -33.20 -0.08 16.60
C LYS A 329 -32.18 -1.22 16.56
N GLY A 330 -31.36 -1.36 17.60
CA GLY A 330 -30.25 -2.29 17.66
C GLY A 330 -29.20 -1.81 18.66
N TYR A 331 -28.01 -1.51 18.20
CA TYR A 331 -26.90 -1.07 19.07
C TYR A 331 -25.86 -0.23 18.33
N ILE A 332 -25.03 0.44 19.09
CA ILE A 332 -23.87 1.21 18.61
C ILE A 332 -22.61 0.51 19.13
N VAL A 333 -21.58 0.49 18.30
CA VAL A 333 -20.22 0.11 18.66
C VAL A 333 -19.28 1.22 18.25
N GLU A 334 -18.49 1.72 19.19
CA GLU A 334 -17.34 2.59 18.94
C GLU A 334 -16.05 1.82 19.17
N VAL A 335 -15.07 2.03 18.29
CA VAL A 335 -13.74 1.42 18.37
C VAL A 335 -12.70 2.49 18.13
N ALA A 336 -11.60 2.47 18.89
CA ALA A 336 -10.39 3.22 18.61
C ALA A 336 -9.23 2.23 18.46
N ILE A 337 -8.65 2.14 17.27
CA ILE A 337 -7.55 1.25 16.92
C ILE A 337 -6.27 2.08 16.88
N PRO A 338 -5.29 1.83 17.76
CA PRO A 338 -4.04 2.58 17.75
C PRO A 338 -3.18 2.18 16.55
N TYR A 339 -2.43 3.15 16.03
CA TYR A 339 -1.40 2.88 15.03
C TYR A 339 -0.21 2.14 15.67
N THR A 340 0.35 1.15 14.99
CA THR A 340 1.42 0.30 15.54
C THR A 340 2.79 0.53 14.85
N ILE A 341 2.81 1.06 13.62
CA ILE A 341 4.04 1.26 12.82
C ILE A 341 4.48 2.74 12.76
N GLY A 342 4.10 3.56 13.72
CA GLY A 342 4.47 4.97 13.73
C GLY A 342 3.32 5.88 14.12
N SER A 343 2.82 6.70 13.21
CA SER A 343 1.63 7.54 13.41
C SER A 343 0.84 7.68 12.12
N PHE A 344 -0.47 7.83 12.24
CA PHE A 344 -1.32 8.14 11.08
C PHE A 344 -0.98 9.52 10.50
N HIS A 345 -1.10 9.65 9.18
CA HIS A 345 -0.89 10.90 8.47
C HIS A 345 -1.87 11.06 7.31
N ALA A 346 -2.09 12.29 6.90
CA ALA A 346 -2.92 12.59 5.74
C ALA A 346 -2.38 11.91 4.47
N ASP A 347 -3.29 11.55 3.57
CA ASP A 347 -3.05 10.82 2.32
C ASP A 347 -2.55 9.37 2.50
N GLN A 348 -2.49 8.86 3.72
CA GLN A 348 -2.22 7.44 3.95
C GLN A 348 -3.39 6.59 3.45
N ILE A 349 -3.06 5.48 2.80
CA ILE A 349 -3.99 4.45 2.36
C ILE A 349 -3.82 3.24 3.27
N VAL A 350 -4.92 2.74 3.81
CA VAL A 350 -4.96 1.55 4.68
C VAL A 350 -5.98 0.54 4.15
N GLY A 351 -5.76 -0.74 4.41
CA GLY A 351 -6.76 -1.76 4.19
C GLY A 351 -7.80 -1.75 5.31
N PHE A 352 -9.09 -1.83 4.95
CA PHE A 352 -10.17 -1.67 5.91
C PHE A 352 -11.42 -2.43 5.50
N ASP A 353 -12.10 -3.04 6.47
CA ASP A 353 -13.44 -3.58 6.29
C ASP A 353 -14.25 -3.54 7.58
N VAL A 354 -15.57 -3.62 7.43
CA VAL A 354 -16.51 -3.78 8.56
C VAL A 354 -17.50 -4.89 8.23
N GLN A 355 -17.71 -5.76 9.20
CA GLN A 355 -18.67 -6.87 9.13
C GLN A 355 -19.62 -6.82 10.34
N VAL A 356 -20.88 -7.17 10.11
CA VAL A 356 -21.87 -7.39 11.17
C VAL A 356 -22.29 -8.86 11.14
N ASN A 357 -22.12 -9.54 12.27
CA ASN A 357 -22.67 -10.87 12.51
C ASN A 357 -23.98 -10.75 13.25
N ASP A 358 -24.95 -11.61 12.93
CA ASP A 358 -26.30 -11.54 13.45
C ASP A 358 -26.86 -12.96 13.75
N ASP A 359 -27.24 -13.17 15.00
CA ASP A 359 -28.09 -14.28 15.44
C ASP A 359 -29.56 -13.84 15.47
N GLY A 360 -30.12 -13.61 14.30
CA GLY A 360 -31.50 -13.08 14.14
C GLY A 360 -32.63 -13.94 14.71
N THR A 361 -32.29 -15.13 15.23
CA THR A 361 -33.26 -16.00 15.94
C THR A 361 -33.08 -16.03 17.44
N GLY A 362 -31.93 -15.56 17.95
CA GLY A 362 -31.60 -15.56 19.36
C GLY A 362 -31.33 -16.96 19.93
N ASP A 363 -31.02 -17.93 19.10
CA ASP A 363 -30.80 -19.33 19.52
C ASP A 363 -29.33 -19.71 19.66
N GLY A 364 -28.41 -18.73 19.51
CA GLY A 364 -26.97 -18.91 19.64
C GLY A 364 -26.29 -19.37 18.36
N LYS A 365 -26.87 -19.09 17.20
CA LYS A 365 -26.31 -19.40 15.90
C LYS A 365 -26.40 -18.21 14.97
N ARG A 366 -25.28 -17.84 14.38
CA ARG A 366 -25.24 -16.81 13.37
C ARG A 366 -26.08 -17.20 12.15
N THR A 367 -27.04 -16.35 11.81
CA THR A 367 -27.96 -16.51 10.69
C THR A 367 -27.65 -15.58 9.53
N SER A 368 -26.91 -14.50 9.79
CA SER A 368 -26.60 -13.49 8.79
C SER A 368 -25.21 -12.90 8.99
N ILE A 369 -24.59 -12.48 7.89
CA ILE A 369 -23.36 -11.68 7.82
C ILE A 369 -23.56 -10.59 6.79
N ALA A 370 -23.50 -9.34 7.22
CA ALA A 370 -23.44 -8.18 6.35
C ALA A 370 -22.02 -7.59 6.37
N ASN A 371 -21.51 -7.18 5.22
CA ASN A 371 -20.15 -6.67 5.03
C ASN A 371 -20.18 -5.32 4.30
N TRP A 372 -19.12 -4.55 4.50
CA TRP A 372 -18.87 -3.43 3.63
C TRP A 372 -18.27 -3.90 2.30
N ASN A 373 -17.10 -4.55 2.27
CA ASN A 373 -16.40 -4.95 1.05
C ASN A 373 -16.19 -6.45 0.90
N ASP A 374 -15.52 -7.12 1.86
CA ASP A 374 -15.13 -8.53 1.72
C ASP A 374 -16.32 -9.49 1.82
N LEU A 375 -16.64 -10.14 0.71
CA LEU A 375 -17.69 -11.17 0.64
C LEU A 375 -17.15 -12.60 0.64
N THR A 376 -15.83 -12.78 0.77
CA THR A 376 -15.21 -14.11 0.73
C THR A 376 -15.39 -14.87 2.02
N GLY A 377 -15.64 -14.15 3.13
CA GLY A 377 -15.67 -14.69 4.47
C GLY A 377 -14.29 -15.15 4.98
N GLN A 378 -13.21 -14.66 4.37
CA GLN A 378 -11.83 -15.00 4.73
C GLN A 378 -11.12 -13.87 5.48
N GLY A 379 -11.78 -12.74 5.71
CA GLY A 379 -11.21 -11.58 6.39
C GLY A 379 -10.58 -11.89 7.76
N TYR A 380 -11.00 -12.96 8.43
CA TYR A 380 -10.45 -13.39 9.71
C TYR A 380 -9.07 -14.06 9.63
N ILE A 381 -8.55 -14.35 8.44
CA ILE A 381 -7.25 -15.03 8.23
C ILE A 381 -6.34 -14.31 7.22
N ASN A 382 -6.87 -13.40 6.41
CA ASN A 382 -6.08 -12.64 5.45
C ASN A 382 -6.72 -11.28 5.14
N THR A 383 -5.91 -10.36 4.63
CA THR A 383 -6.33 -8.98 4.33
C THR A 383 -6.63 -8.74 2.85
N SER A 384 -6.44 -9.75 1.99
CA SER A 384 -6.52 -9.60 0.53
C SER A 384 -7.89 -9.14 0.01
N GLY A 385 -8.97 -9.42 0.77
CA GLY A 385 -10.34 -9.03 0.45
C GLY A 385 -10.76 -7.68 1.04
N PHE A 386 -9.94 -6.98 1.80
CA PHE A 386 -10.34 -5.73 2.44
C PHE A 386 -10.58 -4.63 1.41
N GLY A 387 -11.51 -3.73 1.73
CA GLY A 387 -11.67 -2.45 1.07
C GLY A 387 -10.49 -1.53 1.32
N VAL A 388 -10.60 -0.30 0.88
CA VAL A 388 -9.56 0.73 1.02
C VAL A 388 -10.13 1.94 1.73
N LEU A 389 -9.41 2.40 2.75
CA LEU A 389 -9.73 3.63 3.47
C LEU A 389 -8.56 4.62 3.31
N LYS A 390 -8.85 5.80 2.75
CA LYS A 390 -7.89 6.90 2.69
C LYS A 390 -8.07 7.82 3.89
N LEU A 391 -6.98 8.16 4.56
CA LEU A 391 -6.96 9.14 5.63
C LEU A 391 -6.83 10.53 5.02
N VAL A 392 -7.92 11.30 5.04
CA VAL A 392 -7.91 12.66 4.49
C VAL A 392 -7.61 13.67 5.59
N GLY A 393 -6.72 14.62 5.28
CA GLY A 393 -6.31 15.69 6.19
C GLY A 393 -7.41 16.69 6.47
N ASP A 394 -7.04 17.78 7.17
CA ASP A 394 -7.96 18.84 7.59
C ASP A 394 -8.98 19.12 6.52
N GLY A 395 -10.24 18.87 6.81
CA GLY A 395 -11.33 19.09 5.90
C GLY A 395 -11.38 20.54 5.38
N SER A 396 -10.49 20.84 4.46
CA SER A 396 -10.77 21.86 3.48
C SER A 396 -11.94 21.34 2.69
N ILE A 397 -13.14 21.64 3.19
CA ILE A 397 -14.36 21.47 2.44
C ILE A 397 -14.09 22.21 1.12
N VAL A 398 -13.75 21.45 0.07
CA VAL A 398 -13.94 21.95 -1.29
C VAL A 398 -15.45 22.03 -1.43
N THR A 399 -16.00 23.13 -0.93
CA THR A 399 -17.37 23.50 -1.24
C THR A 399 -17.39 23.72 -2.74
N THR A 400 -17.73 22.69 -3.49
CA THR A 400 -18.08 22.83 -4.89
C THR A 400 -19.35 23.70 -4.91
N VAL A 401 -19.15 25.02 -4.91
CA VAL A 401 -20.25 25.95 -5.16
C VAL A 401 -20.61 25.75 -6.62
N THR A 402 -21.61 24.90 -6.85
CA THR A 402 -22.31 24.83 -8.12
C THR A 402 -23.09 26.13 -8.26
N THR A 403 -22.43 27.19 -8.74
CA THR A 403 -23.10 28.39 -9.19
C THR A 403 -23.77 28.07 -10.52
N THR A 404 -25.05 27.79 -10.46
CA THR A 404 -25.93 27.83 -11.63
C THR A 404 -26.03 29.30 -12.05
N THR A 405 -25.17 29.75 -12.94
CA THR A 405 -25.33 31.04 -13.63
C THR A 405 -26.17 30.84 -14.87
N THR A 406 -27.42 31.26 -14.78
CA THR A 406 -28.19 31.68 -15.94
C THR A 406 -27.94 33.19 -16.11
N ASP A 407 -27.00 33.57 -16.95
CA ASP A 407 -27.10 34.66 -17.93
C ASP A 407 -25.74 34.96 -18.60
N PRO A 408 -25.70 35.17 -19.92
CA PRO A 408 -24.48 35.27 -20.68
C PRO A 408 -24.14 36.73 -20.94
N THR A 409 -23.36 37.37 -20.08
CA THR A 409 -22.53 38.54 -20.45
C THR A 409 -21.84 39.09 -19.22
N THR A 410 -20.62 38.71 -18.96
CA THR A 410 -19.51 39.57 -18.52
C THR A 410 -18.35 38.68 -18.08
N SER A 411 -17.27 38.73 -18.83
CA SER A 411 -16.00 38.09 -18.51
C SER A 411 -15.38 38.80 -17.29
N THR A 412 -15.23 38.06 -16.18
CA THR A 412 -14.43 38.53 -15.05
C THR A 412 -13.30 37.55 -14.82
N THR A 413 -12.09 37.98 -15.17
CA THR A 413 -10.84 37.28 -14.89
C THR A 413 -10.59 37.34 -13.38
N THR A 414 -10.64 36.21 -12.71
CA THR A 414 -10.25 36.10 -11.31
C THR A 414 -8.77 35.73 -11.24
N THR A 415 -7.95 36.69 -10.82
CA THR A 415 -6.54 36.46 -10.52
C THR A 415 -6.44 35.92 -9.10
N THR A 416 -5.99 34.68 -8.97
CA THR A 416 -5.69 34.10 -7.66
C THR A 416 -4.34 34.65 -7.19
N THR A 417 -4.36 35.51 -6.19
CA THR A 417 -3.15 35.97 -5.51
C THR A 417 -2.94 35.09 -4.29
N THR A 418 -1.95 34.24 -4.33
CA THR A 418 -1.43 33.53 -3.15
C THR A 418 -0.70 34.57 -2.30
N ALA A 419 -1.25 34.89 -1.14
CA ALA A 419 -0.58 35.75 -0.17
C ALA A 419 0.31 34.87 0.71
N SER A 420 1.60 34.84 0.41
CA SER A 420 2.62 34.38 1.37
C SER A 420 2.87 35.51 2.36
N SER A 421 2.56 35.30 3.62
CA SER A 421 2.96 36.22 4.69
C SER A 421 4.46 36.05 4.95
N PRO A 422 5.21 37.15 5.04
CA PRO A 422 6.62 37.08 5.39
C PRO A 422 6.76 36.82 6.88
N VAL A 423 7.43 35.74 7.23
CA VAL A 423 7.97 35.58 8.58
C VAL A 423 9.16 36.50 8.74
N THR A 424 8.97 37.55 9.50
CA THR A 424 10.08 38.39 9.97
C THR A 424 10.81 37.65 11.08
N SER A 425 12.03 37.25 10.78
CA SER A 425 13.03 36.91 11.79
C SER A 425 13.46 38.19 12.51
N ASP A 426 13.30 38.23 13.80
CA ASP A 426 14.33 38.68 14.73
C ASP A 426 13.84 38.60 16.19
N THR A 427 14.35 37.63 16.94
CA THR A 427 14.59 37.78 18.38
C THR A 427 15.63 36.77 18.79
N THR A 428 16.79 37.25 19.12
CA THR A 428 17.86 36.54 19.83
C THR A 428 17.37 36.18 21.22
N GLU A 429 17.01 34.90 21.42
CA GLU A 429 16.91 34.29 22.75
C GLU A 429 18.08 33.30 22.94
N PRO A 430 18.59 33.13 24.17
CA PRO A 430 19.73 32.28 24.44
C PRO A 430 19.36 30.80 24.17
N LEU A 431 20.28 30.08 23.49
CA LEU A 431 20.14 28.67 23.18
C LEU A 431 19.69 27.86 24.41
N PRO A 432 18.58 27.09 24.30
CA PRO A 432 18.24 26.10 25.31
C PRO A 432 19.36 25.03 25.37
N SER A 433 19.77 24.69 26.57
CA SER A 433 20.87 23.76 26.83
C SER A 433 20.54 22.29 26.56
N ASP A 434 19.42 21.97 25.95
CA ASP A 434 18.96 20.60 25.77
C ASP A 434 18.92 20.24 24.27
N LEU A 435 19.97 19.56 23.81
CA LEU A 435 19.97 18.82 22.57
C LEU A 435 19.30 17.47 22.82
N LEU A 436 18.41 17.08 21.93
CA LEU A 436 17.83 15.74 21.87
C LEU A 436 18.42 15.04 20.65
N PHE A 437 19.49 14.29 20.85
CA PHE A 437 20.12 13.57 19.73
C PHE A 437 19.15 12.58 19.10
N GLY A 438 19.09 12.60 17.78
CA GLY A 438 18.15 11.83 16.98
C GLY A 438 16.85 12.57 16.65
N ASP A 439 16.49 13.64 17.36
CA ASP A 439 15.33 14.49 17.04
C ASP A 439 15.72 15.52 15.94
N VAL A 440 15.72 15.05 14.71
CA VAL A 440 16.18 15.83 13.54
C VAL A 440 15.12 16.80 13.06
N ASN A 441 13.82 16.46 13.22
CA ASN A 441 12.70 17.31 12.84
C ASN A 441 12.31 18.32 13.92
N LEU A 442 12.88 18.22 15.13
CA LEU A 442 12.68 19.10 16.28
C LEU A 442 11.28 19.04 16.87
N ASP A 443 10.60 17.90 16.76
CA ASP A 443 9.26 17.68 17.33
C ASP A 443 9.28 17.19 18.78
N GLY A 444 10.45 16.95 19.34
CA GLY A 444 10.65 16.49 20.72
C GLY A 444 10.58 14.97 20.89
N LYS A 445 10.52 14.20 19.80
CA LYS A 445 10.57 12.74 19.79
C LYS A 445 11.73 12.28 18.91
N VAL A 446 12.17 11.05 19.11
CA VAL A 446 13.16 10.39 18.24
C VAL A 446 12.50 9.16 17.62
N ASN A 447 12.23 9.21 16.33
CA ASN A 447 11.47 8.19 15.62
C ASN A 447 11.92 8.05 14.15
N LEU A 448 11.22 7.23 13.37
CA LEU A 448 11.57 6.96 11.98
C LEU A 448 11.52 8.20 11.07
N THR A 449 10.66 9.19 11.40
CA THR A 449 10.57 10.44 10.63
C THR A 449 11.89 11.20 10.67
N ASP A 450 12.59 11.18 11.82
CA ASP A 450 13.91 11.77 11.99
C ASP A 450 14.97 11.05 11.14
N ALA A 451 14.92 9.72 11.12
CA ALA A 451 15.80 8.92 10.30
C ALA A 451 15.61 9.20 8.81
N VAL A 452 14.36 9.35 8.37
CA VAL A 452 14.02 9.74 6.98
C VAL A 452 14.54 11.14 6.68
N LEU A 453 14.32 12.11 7.59
CA LEU A 453 14.79 13.49 7.39
C LEU A 453 16.32 13.55 7.39
N LEU A 454 17.00 12.81 8.28
CA LEU A 454 18.45 12.70 8.32
C LEU A 454 19.00 12.11 7.02
N ASN A 455 18.41 11.03 6.51
CA ASN A 455 18.83 10.44 5.24
C ASN A 455 18.66 11.42 4.05
N LYS A 456 17.56 12.21 4.04
CA LYS A 456 17.37 13.26 3.03
C LYS A 456 18.42 14.36 3.14
N ALA A 457 18.83 14.73 4.35
CA ALA A 457 19.89 15.73 4.57
C ALA A 457 21.26 15.20 4.15
N VAL A 458 21.59 13.96 4.48
CA VAL A 458 22.82 13.28 4.06
C VAL A 458 22.91 13.14 2.53
N ALA A 459 21.76 13.02 1.87
CA ALA A 459 21.67 12.98 0.40
C ALA A 459 21.59 14.38 -0.26
N ASP A 460 21.82 15.47 0.50
CA ASP A 460 21.71 16.85 0.03
C ASP A 460 20.36 17.23 -0.57
N VAL A 461 19.27 16.54 -0.16
CA VAL A 461 17.91 16.80 -0.62
C VAL A 461 17.23 17.90 0.21
N VAL A 462 17.62 18.05 1.48
CA VAL A 462 17.08 19.06 2.39
C VAL A 462 18.21 19.66 3.23
N ASP A 463 18.07 20.96 3.57
CA ASP A 463 18.97 21.64 4.49
C ASP A 463 18.41 21.57 5.93
N LEU A 464 19.21 21.14 6.88
CA LEU A 464 18.85 21.14 8.30
C LEU A 464 19.21 22.48 8.96
N SER A 465 18.35 22.94 9.86
CA SER A 465 18.65 24.07 10.74
C SER A 465 19.84 23.74 11.66
N GLU A 466 20.53 24.76 12.20
CA GLU A 466 21.68 24.53 13.11
C GLU A 466 21.36 23.64 14.31
N LYS A 467 20.14 23.69 14.83
CA LYS A 467 19.70 22.84 15.93
C LYS A 467 19.48 21.42 15.46
N ALA A 468 18.81 21.24 14.30
CA ALA A 468 18.57 19.94 13.70
C ALA A 468 19.88 19.23 13.33
N GLN A 469 20.89 19.97 12.80
CA GLN A 469 22.22 19.42 12.52
C GLN A 469 22.91 18.89 13.78
N LYS A 470 22.79 19.62 14.90
CA LYS A 470 23.36 19.17 16.19
C LYS A 470 22.65 17.93 16.73
N ASN A 471 21.33 17.85 16.57
CA ASN A 471 20.58 16.66 16.97
C ASN A 471 20.84 15.48 16.03
N ALA A 472 21.16 15.75 14.76
CA ALA A 472 21.45 14.76 13.74
C ALA A 472 22.84 14.09 13.89
N ASP A 473 23.80 14.76 14.55
CA ASP A 473 25.14 14.20 14.85
C ASP A 473 25.04 13.15 15.97
N CYS A 474 24.50 11.99 15.62
CA CYS A 474 24.23 10.88 16.53
C CYS A 474 25.50 10.18 17.03
N LYS A 475 26.65 10.41 16.37
CA LYS A 475 27.97 9.90 16.76
C LYS A 475 28.82 10.92 17.48
N MET A 476 28.41 12.17 17.53
CA MET A 476 29.20 13.28 18.10
C MET A 476 30.59 13.42 17.51
N ASP A 477 30.76 13.13 16.24
CA ASP A 477 32.03 13.29 15.54
C ASP A 477 32.16 14.68 14.86
N GLY A 478 31.13 15.48 14.91
CA GLY A 478 31.03 16.84 14.38
C GLY A 478 30.66 16.94 12.91
N GLU A 479 30.35 15.80 12.27
CA GLU A 479 29.92 15.72 10.88
C GLU A 479 28.57 15.01 10.81
N VAL A 480 27.59 15.53 10.07
CA VAL A 480 26.32 14.86 9.80
C VAL A 480 26.46 14.07 8.50
N ASN A 481 26.47 12.75 8.58
CA ASN A 481 26.69 11.88 7.43
C ASN A 481 25.95 10.53 7.57
N GLY A 482 26.20 9.59 6.64
CA GLY A 482 25.55 8.27 6.64
C GLY A 482 25.77 7.43 7.89
N ASN A 483 26.86 7.67 8.64
CA ASN A 483 27.11 6.94 9.89
C ASN A 483 26.10 7.34 10.97
N ASP A 484 25.72 8.62 11.03
CA ASP A 484 24.70 9.10 11.98
C ASP A 484 23.33 8.53 11.65
N ALA A 485 22.98 8.44 10.36
CA ALA A 485 21.76 7.81 9.92
C ALA A 485 21.72 6.31 10.33
N ILE A 486 22.82 5.60 10.18
CA ILE A 486 22.94 4.21 10.65
C ILE A 486 22.80 4.14 12.17
N THR A 487 23.50 5.01 12.91
CA THR A 487 23.43 5.05 14.39
C THR A 487 22.02 5.35 14.87
N LEU A 488 21.32 6.29 14.24
CA LEU A 488 19.92 6.58 14.56
C LEU A 488 19.03 5.35 14.31
N LEU A 489 19.19 4.66 13.18
CA LEU A 489 18.43 3.44 12.89
C LEU A 489 18.75 2.32 13.90
N GLN A 490 20.00 2.16 14.31
CA GLN A 490 20.40 1.20 15.34
C GLN A 490 19.75 1.50 16.69
N PHE A 491 19.60 2.77 17.03
CA PHE A 491 18.87 3.20 18.21
C PHE A 491 17.38 2.89 18.10
N LEU A 492 16.75 3.22 16.98
CA LEU A 492 15.30 2.98 16.75
C LEU A 492 14.97 1.48 16.69
N THR A 493 15.93 0.63 16.30
CA THR A 493 15.78 -0.83 16.28
C THR A 493 16.27 -1.51 17.56
N HIS A 494 16.62 -0.74 18.60
CA HIS A 494 17.13 -1.23 19.89
C HIS A 494 18.40 -2.09 19.79
N ILE A 495 19.23 -1.86 18.76
CA ILE A 495 20.59 -2.44 18.66
C ILE A 495 21.55 -1.69 19.61
N ILE A 496 21.33 -0.38 19.78
CA ILE A 496 21.97 0.45 20.79
C ILE A 496 20.90 1.09 21.67
N ASP A 497 21.23 1.31 22.95
CA ASP A 497 20.27 1.77 23.96
C ASP A 497 20.25 3.29 24.16
N THR A 498 21.21 4.03 23.65
CA THR A 498 21.36 5.47 23.90
C THR A 498 21.89 6.22 22.69
N LEU A 499 21.40 7.47 22.52
CA LEU A 499 22.00 8.49 21.66
C LEU A 499 22.55 9.64 22.51
N PRO A 500 23.70 10.23 22.14
CA PRO A 500 24.59 9.75 21.06
C PRO A 500 25.30 8.45 21.43
N GLU A 501 25.73 7.71 20.40
CA GLU A 501 26.59 6.55 20.60
C GLU A 501 27.94 7.00 21.21
N LYS A 502 28.35 6.36 22.28
CA LYS A 502 29.57 6.70 23.02
C LYS A 502 30.71 5.72 22.74
#